data_456c3f94a80d4c3147fd1ebb97dabb35
#
_entry.id   456c3f94a80d4c3147fd1ebb97dabb35
#
_cell.length_a   1.000
_cell.length_b   1.000
_cell.length_c   1.000
_cell.angle_alpha   90.00
_cell.angle_beta   90.00
_cell.angle_gamma   90.00
#
_symmetry.space_group_name_H-M   'P 1'
#
loop_
_entity.id
_entity.type
_entity.pdbx_description
1 polymer ?
#
loop_
_entity_poly.entity_id
_entity_poly.type
_entity_poly.pdbx_seq_one_letter_code
_entity_poly.pdbx_strand_id
1 'polypeptide(L)'
;MVMTKDDIIQKIDDFLIDEFEVEEEDIAADADLKDTLGLDSLDFVDLVVAVESNFGVKLVGEDFVNVTTLQNFYDLIERKLH
;
A
#
# COMPACT_ATOMS: atom_id res chain seq x y z
N MET A 1 -3.40 12.99 15.75
CA MET A 1 -2.00 13.04 15.29
C MET A 1 -1.94 12.85 13.79
N VAL A 2 -1.26 13.74 13.10
CA VAL A 2 -1.19 13.71 11.64
C VAL A 2 0.06 12.94 11.20
N MET A 3 -0.13 11.96 10.33
CA MET A 3 1.00 11.22 9.76
C MET A 3 1.60 12.01 8.60
N THR A 4 2.90 12.11 8.58
CA THR A 4 3.60 12.71 7.45
C THR A 4 3.67 11.70 6.30
N LYS A 5 4.02 12.17 5.10
CA LYS A 5 4.19 11.30 3.95
C LYS A 5 5.25 10.22 4.23
N ASP A 6 6.33 10.60 4.89
CA ASP A 6 7.40 9.66 5.23
C ASP A 6 6.91 8.60 6.20
N ASP A 7 6.09 8.97 7.18
CA ASP A 7 5.50 8.01 8.12
C ASP A 7 4.60 7.00 7.40
N ILE A 8 3.82 7.48 6.45
CA ILE A 8 2.93 6.64 5.66
C ILE A 8 3.74 5.64 4.84
N ILE A 9 4.77 6.12 4.15
CA ILE A 9 5.63 5.28 3.33
C ILE A 9 6.31 4.23 4.17
N GLN A 10 6.87 4.62 5.30
CA GLN A 10 7.57 3.69 6.19
C GLN A 10 6.63 2.61 6.70
N LYS A 11 5.44 2.99 7.12
CA LYS A 11 4.47 2.03 7.65
C LYS A 11 4.01 1.05 6.57
N ILE A 12 3.78 1.54 5.36
CA ILE A 12 3.42 0.67 4.23
C ILE A 12 4.55 -0.29 3.92
N ASP A 13 5.78 0.21 3.83
CA ASP A 13 6.92 -0.64 3.53
C ASP A 13 7.11 -1.71 4.60
N ASP A 14 6.92 -1.35 5.86
CA ASP A 14 7.05 -2.29 6.97
C ASP A 14 6.04 -3.44 6.84
N PHE A 15 4.78 -3.14 6.57
CA PHE A 15 3.82 -4.24 6.48
C PHE A 15 3.94 -5.03 5.18
N LEU A 16 4.45 -4.43 4.12
CA LEU A 16 4.72 -5.17 2.89
C LEU A 16 5.81 -6.21 3.13
N ILE A 17 6.82 -5.85 3.90
CA ILE A 17 7.90 -6.77 4.23
C ILE A 17 7.41 -7.84 5.19
N ASP A 18 6.70 -7.45 6.24
CA ASP A 18 6.27 -8.37 7.29
C ASP A 18 5.13 -9.29 6.88
N GLU A 19 4.12 -8.76 6.20
CA GLU A 19 2.90 -9.52 5.90
C GLU A 19 2.89 -10.12 4.50
N PHE A 20 3.51 -9.47 3.55
CA PHE A 20 3.52 -9.91 2.16
C PHE A 20 4.87 -10.46 1.72
N GLU A 21 5.83 -10.47 2.64
CA GLU A 21 7.17 -11.01 2.39
C GLU A 21 7.86 -10.38 1.17
N VAL A 22 7.58 -9.09 0.96
CA VAL A 22 8.23 -8.33 -0.10
C VAL A 22 9.64 -7.99 0.36
N GLU A 23 10.61 -8.12 -0.53
CA GLU A 23 11.98 -7.76 -0.20
C GLU A 23 12.17 -6.25 -0.26
N GLU A 24 12.91 -5.73 0.71
CA GLU A 24 13.15 -4.29 0.82
C GLU A 24 13.72 -3.70 -0.48
N GLU A 25 14.60 -4.44 -1.14
CA GLU A 25 15.21 -4.00 -2.39
C GLU A 25 14.25 -3.91 -3.57
N ASP A 26 13.10 -4.58 -3.46
CA ASP A 26 12.07 -4.52 -4.50
C ASP A 26 11.10 -3.37 -4.29
N ILE A 27 11.19 -2.69 -3.16
CA ILE A 27 10.29 -1.58 -2.85
C ILE A 27 10.88 -0.29 -3.43
N ALA A 28 10.19 0.27 -4.42
CA ALA A 28 10.58 1.52 -5.04
C ALA A 28 9.32 2.27 -5.45
N ALA A 29 9.39 3.60 -5.46
CA ALA A 29 8.25 4.44 -5.78
C ALA A 29 7.68 4.16 -7.17
N ASP A 30 8.55 3.87 -8.12
CA ASP A 30 8.16 3.58 -9.50
C ASP A 30 7.92 2.09 -9.76
N ALA A 31 8.07 1.24 -8.75
CA ALA A 31 7.81 -0.18 -8.91
C ALA A 31 6.32 -0.44 -9.08
N ASP A 32 5.99 -1.40 -9.94
CA ASP A 32 4.61 -1.79 -10.16
C ASP A 32 4.08 -2.51 -8.92
N LEU A 33 2.94 -2.07 -8.40
CA LEU A 33 2.38 -2.63 -7.18
C LEU A 33 2.08 -4.12 -7.32
N LYS A 34 1.44 -4.51 -8.42
CA LYS A 34 1.10 -5.91 -8.65
C LYS A 34 2.32 -6.79 -8.79
N ASP A 35 3.32 -6.32 -9.53
CA ASP A 35 4.55 -7.08 -9.74
C ASP A 35 5.34 -7.21 -8.45
N THR A 36 5.42 -6.14 -7.69
CA THR A 36 6.17 -6.13 -6.42
C THR A 36 5.57 -7.08 -5.41
N LEU A 37 4.24 -7.08 -5.31
CA LEU A 37 3.54 -7.93 -4.35
C LEU A 37 3.23 -9.32 -4.89
N GLY A 38 3.30 -9.50 -6.20
CA GLY A 38 2.92 -10.75 -6.84
C GLY A 38 1.45 -11.07 -6.67
N LEU A 39 0.62 -10.06 -6.54
CA LEU A 39 -0.81 -10.22 -6.27
C LEU A 39 -1.64 -10.12 -7.54
N ASP A 40 -2.70 -10.91 -7.59
CA ASP A 40 -3.74 -10.72 -8.59
C ASP A 40 -4.91 -9.95 -7.93
N SER A 41 -5.99 -9.74 -8.68
CA SER A 41 -7.09 -8.93 -8.20
C SER A 41 -7.79 -9.47 -6.96
N LEU A 42 -7.69 -10.77 -6.70
CA LEU A 42 -8.31 -11.38 -5.53
C LEU A 42 -7.49 -11.14 -4.27
N ASP A 43 -6.18 -11.03 -4.43
CA ASP A 43 -5.26 -10.86 -3.30
C ASP A 43 -5.26 -9.43 -2.74
N PHE A 44 -5.85 -8.48 -3.45
CA PHE A 44 -5.98 -7.12 -2.94
C PHE A 44 -6.81 -7.04 -1.67
N VAL A 45 -7.64 -8.06 -1.41
CA VAL A 45 -8.40 -8.11 -0.16
C VAL A 45 -7.47 -8.11 1.04
N ASP A 46 -6.39 -8.87 0.99
CA ASP A 46 -5.41 -8.90 2.07
C ASP A 46 -4.75 -7.53 2.25
N LEU A 47 -4.46 -6.85 1.14
CA LEU A 47 -3.87 -5.53 1.19
C LEU A 47 -4.84 -4.52 1.82
N VAL A 48 -6.11 -4.60 1.48
CA VAL A 48 -7.14 -3.76 2.07
C VAL A 48 -7.21 -3.95 3.58
N VAL A 49 -7.20 -5.21 4.01
CA VAL A 49 -7.24 -5.53 5.45
C VAL A 49 -6.00 -4.99 6.16
N ALA A 50 -4.83 -5.15 5.56
CA ALA A 50 -3.59 -4.64 6.15
C ALA A 50 -3.63 -3.12 6.31
N VAL A 51 -4.12 -2.42 5.29
CA VAL A 51 -4.25 -0.96 5.35
C VAL A 51 -5.24 -0.55 6.44
N GLU A 52 -6.37 -1.21 6.51
CA GLU A 52 -7.37 -0.91 7.53
C GLU A 52 -6.81 -1.13 8.94
N SER A 53 -6.07 -2.21 9.12
CA SER A 53 -5.46 -2.51 10.43
C SER A 53 -4.39 -1.51 10.82
N ASN A 54 -3.62 -1.02 9.87
CA ASN A 54 -2.48 -0.15 10.15
C ASN A 54 -2.84 1.34 10.16
N PHE A 55 -3.81 1.75 9.35
CA PHE A 55 -4.15 3.17 9.20
C PHE A 55 -5.57 3.52 9.61
N GLY A 56 -6.42 2.52 9.80
CA GLY A 56 -7.84 2.77 10.06
C GLY A 56 -8.59 3.28 8.85
N VAL A 57 -8.04 3.09 7.67
CA VAL A 57 -8.61 3.55 6.40
C VAL A 57 -9.20 2.38 5.65
N LYS A 58 -10.42 2.51 5.17
CA LYS A 58 -11.07 1.44 4.42
C LYS A 58 -10.97 1.71 2.93
N LEU A 59 -10.31 0.80 2.22
CA LEU A 59 -10.19 0.88 0.77
C LEU A 59 -11.23 -0.04 0.11
N VAL A 60 -11.61 0.33 -1.09
CA VAL A 60 -12.51 -0.49 -1.92
C VAL A 60 -11.80 -0.81 -3.24
N GLY A 61 -12.33 -1.78 -3.99
CA GLY A 61 -11.73 -2.18 -5.25
C GLY A 61 -11.53 -1.03 -6.23
N GLU A 62 -12.46 -0.09 -6.25
CA GLU A 62 -12.38 1.07 -7.15
C GLU A 62 -11.17 1.95 -6.86
N ASP A 63 -10.69 1.97 -5.63
CA ASP A 63 -9.52 2.76 -5.26
C ASP A 63 -8.26 2.27 -5.97
N PHE A 64 -8.23 1.00 -6.33
CA PHE A 64 -7.06 0.40 -6.98
C PHE A 64 -7.07 0.55 -8.51
N VAL A 65 -8.15 1.02 -9.09
CA VAL A 65 -8.25 1.17 -10.55
C VAL A 65 -7.18 2.10 -11.09
N ASN A 66 -6.89 3.16 -10.34
CA ASN A 66 -5.89 4.16 -10.75
C ASN A 66 -4.53 3.95 -10.10
N VAL A 67 -4.39 2.90 -9.29
CA VAL A 67 -3.13 2.60 -8.62
C VAL A 67 -2.34 1.61 -9.47
N THR A 68 -1.19 2.03 -9.95
CA THR A 68 -0.31 1.21 -10.76
C THR A 68 1.01 0.96 -10.04
N THR A 69 1.58 2.01 -9.44
CA THR A 69 2.88 1.94 -8.78
C THR A 69 2.71 2.10 -7.27
N LEU A 70 3.79 1.82 -6.53
CA LEU A 70 3.81 2.05 -5.09
C LEU A 70 3.59 3.53 -4.77
N GLN A 71 4.14 4.43 -5.59
CA GLN A 71 3.91 5.86 -5.41
C GLN A 71 2.42 6.19 -5.44
N ASN A 72 1.70 5.62 -6.39
CA ASN A 72 0.25 5.80 -6.47
C ASN A 72 -0.45 5.28 -5.21
N PHE A 73 0.03 4.18 -4.68
CA PHE A 73 -0.53 3.60 -3.47
C PHE A 73 -0.29 4.49 -2.26
N TYR A 74 0.92 5.02 -2.13
CA TYR A 74 1.25 5.95 -1.05
C TYR A 74 0.35 7.18 -1.12
N ASP A 75 0.18 7.73 -2.31
CA ASP A 75 -0.66 8.91 -2.52
C ASP A 75 -2.13 8.63 -2.17
N LEU A 76 -2.61 7.44 -2.51
CA LEU A 76 -3.96 7.02 -2.19
C LEU A 76 -4.18 7.02 -0.67
N ILE A 77 -3.26 6.40 0.06
CA ILE A 77 -3.38 6.33 1.52
C ILE A 77 -3.33 7.73 2.13
N GLU A 78 -2.43 8.57 1.63
CA GLU A 78 -2.33 9.95 2.12
C GLU A 78 -3.65 10.69 1.93
N ARG A 79 -4.27 10.56 0.77
CA ARG A 79 -5.57 11.20 0.51
C ARG A 79 -6.66 10.69 1.43
N LYS A 80 -6.65 9.38 1.71
CA LYS A 80 -7.67 8.78 2.57
C LYS A 80 -7.52 9.23 4.03
N LEU A 81 -6.29 9.53 4.45
CA LEU A 81 -6.03 10.00 5.81
C LEU A 81 -6.35 11.48 5.99
N HIS A 82 -6.37 12.22 4.92
CA HIS A 82 -6.69 13.64 4.90
C HIS A 82 -8.03 13.88 4.24
#